data_a83410b6eeb0e761ed2e4847e7283037
#
_entry.id   a83410b6eeb0e761ed2e4847e7283037
#
_cell.length_a   1.000
_cell.length_b   1.000
_cell.length_c   1.000
_cell.angle_alpha   90.00
_cell.angle_beta   90.00
_cell.angle_gamma   90.00
#
_symmetry.space_group_name_H-M   'P 1'
#
loop_
_entity.id
_entity.type
_entity.pdbx_description
1 polymer ?
#
loop_
_entity_poly.entity_id
_entity_poly.type
_entity_poly.pdbx_seq_one_letter_code
_entity_poly.pdbx_strand_id
1 'polypeptide(L)'
;MVALRVCGDGSAAAAAKRLLIAACLCLSGRFLSPADATGQAESGGAPTAALPHRRFEYKYSFKGPHLVQPDGSVPFWVHTGNAIPSADQIRITPSLKSQRGAVWTKSKSIFEYWEIEVTFRVTGRGRVGADGLAVWYTEGQGLDGPVFGAADNWNGVGIFFDSFDNDAKKNNPAVIVVGNNGKLNYDHQNDGSTQALASCQRDFRNKPYPVRAKVIYYQKTLSILINNGFTPDREDYEFCAKVENMVLPPQGYFGISAATGGLADDHDVLSFLTFQLTEPGKMTESARSSSEEILLTVSLLCIPEVHGKHCTTWRRGKEPFSVENASIF
;
A
#
# COMPACT_ATOMS: atom_id res chain seq x y z
N MET A 1 21.09 -35.05 -40.08
CA MET A 1 20.20 -36.14 -40.42
C MET A 1 19.29 -36.37 -39.25
N VAL A 2 18.07 -36.15 -39.40
CA VAL A 2 16.79 -36.79 -39.12
C VAL A 2 15.73 -35.73 -39.05
N ALA A 3 14.88 -35.73 -40.04
CA ALA A 3 13.66 -34.97 -40.14
C ALA A 3 12.58 -35.56 -39.24
N LEU A 4 11.74 -34.73 -38.65
CA LEU A 4 10.41 -35.14 -38.22
C LEU A 4 9.38 -34.07 -38.56
N ARG A 5 8.56 -34.42 -39.54
CA ARG A 5 7.28 -33.82 -39.86
C ARG A 5 6.31 -34.05 -38.72
N VAL A 6 5.53 -33.04 -38.37
CA VAL A 6 4.19 -33.26 -37.82
C VAL A 6 3.22 -32.34 -38.53
N CYS A 7 2.34 -32.94 -39.30
CA CYS A 7 1.07 -32.40 -39.72
C CYS A 7 0.08 -32.50 -38.57
N GLY A 8 -0.84 -31.54 -38.47
CA GLY A 8 -1.98 -31.64 -37.58
C GLY A 8 -2.95 -30.48 -37.78
N ASP A 9 -3.76 -30.59 -38.81
CA ASP A 9 -4.92 -29.77 -39.05
C ASP A 9 -6.01 -29.96 -38.02
N GLY A 10 -6.79 -28.92 -37.75
CA GLY A 10 -8.17 -29.07 -37.33
C GLY A 10 -8.51 -28.62 -35.92
N SER A 11 -8.91 -27.35 -35.74
CA SER A 11 -9.99 -27.00 -34.80
C SER A 11 -10.46 -25.53 -34.84
N ALA A 12 -10.29 -24.80 -35.92
CA ALA A 12 -10.88 -23.46 -36.05
C ALA A 12 -12.38 -23.44 -36.48
N ALA A 13 -12.93 -24.56 -36.89
CA ALA A 13 -14.32 -24.64 -37.38
C ALA A 13 -15.36 -24.98 -36.28
N ALA A 14 -14.92 -25.44 -35.10
CA ALA A 14 -15.86 -25.85 -34.04
C ALA A 14 -16.26 -24.67 -33.09
N ALA A 15 -15.47 -23.61 -33.04
CA ALA A 15 -15.76 -22.44 -32.17
C ALA A 15 -16.81 -21.48 -32.79
N ALA A 16 -16.88 -21.38 -34.14
CA ALA A 16 -17.82 -20.50 -34.82
C ALA A 16 -19.27 -21.01 -34.83
N LYS A 17 -19.46 -22.34 -34.68
CA LYS A 17 -20.82 -22.96 -34.68
C LYS A 17 -21.52 -22.87 -33.31
N ARG A 18 -20.82 -22.64 -32.23
CA ARG A 18 -21.41 -22.51 -30.86
C ARG A 18 -21.89 -21.09 -30.54
N LEU A 19 -21.41 -20.06 -31.24
CA LEU A 19 -21.85 -18.68 -31.01
C LEU A 19 -23.14 -18.32 -31.77
N LEU A 20 -23.50 -19.06 -32.83
CA LEU A 20 -24.69 -18.79 -33.61
C LEU A 20 -25.97 -19.47 -33.08
N ILE A 21 -25.85 -20.45 -32.18
CA ILE A 21 -27.00 -21.12 -31.56
C ILE A 21 -27.52 -20.40 -30.33
N ALA A 22 -26.68 -19.58 -29.64
CA ALA A 22 -27.11 -18.80 -28.50
C ALA A 22 -27.90 -17.53 -28.84
N ALA A 23 -27.85 -17.04 -30.07
CA ALA A 23 -28.53 -15.81 -30.50
C ALA A 23 -29.95 -16.04 -31.06
N CYS A 24 -30.37 -17.29 -31.35
CA CYS A 24 -31.69 -17.60 -31.93
C CYS A 24 -32.76 -18.08 -30.94
N LEU A 25 -32.45 -18.20 -29.66
CA LEU A 25 -33.40 -18.68 -28.63
C LEU A 25 -34.07 -17.59 -27.80
N CYS A 26 -33.86 -16.32 -28.10
CA CYS A 26 -34.44 -15.20 -27.33
C CYS A 26 -35.68 -14.53 -28.02
N LEU A 27 -36.24 -15.10 -29.08
CA LEU A 27 -37.29 -14.42 -29.84
C LEU A 27 -38.60 -15.21 -30.03
N SER A 28 -38.93 -16.15 -29.14
CA SER A 28 -40.31 -16.68 -29.17
C SER A 28 -40.68 -17.31 -27.81
N GLY A 29 -41.53 -16.63 -27.07
CA GLY A 29 -42.10 -17.20 -25.84
C GLY A 29 -42.91 -16.18 -25.04
N ARG A 30 -43.95 -15.61 -25.64
CA ARG A 30 -45.07 -15.08 -24.83
C ARG A 30 -45.90 -16.24 -24.32
N PHE A 31 -46.01 -16.40 -23.01
CA PHE A 31 -47.13 -17.10 -22.36
C PHE A 31 -47.60 -16.32 -21.14
N LEU A 32 -48.92 -16.23 -21.09
CA LEU A 32 -49.72 -15.48 -20.12
C LEU A 32 -49.75 -16.13 -18.73
N SER A 33 -50.01 -15.26 -17.77
CA SER A 33 -50.23 -15.44 -16.32
C SER A 33 -51.09 -16.63 -15.86
N PRO A 34 -51.07 -16.97 -14.55
CA PRO A 34 -51.96 -16.25 -13.64
C PRO A 34 -51.31 -15.76 -12.32
N ALA A 35 -52.02 -14.79 -11.74
CA ALA A 35 -51.75 -14.17 -10.49
C ALA A 35 -51.86 -15.13 -9.29
N ASP A 36 -50.86 -15.12 -8.42
CA ASP A 36 -51.04 -15.44 -7.01
C ASP A 36 -50.21 -14.48 -6.14
N ALA A 37 -50.97 -13.77 -5.33
CA ALA A 37 -50.48 -12.82 -4.37
C ALA A 37 -49.92 -13.56 -3.16
N THR A 38 -48.57 -13.63 -3.04
CA THR A 38 -47.92 -13.88 -1.76
C THR A 38 -46.87 -12.79 -1.57
N GLY A 39 -47.08 -11.97 -0.53
CA GLY A 39 -46.20 -10.90 -0.16
C GLY A 39 -44.79 -11.42 0.12
N GLN A 40 -43.84 -11.10 -0.73
CA GLN A 40 -42.46 -11.19 -0.40
C GLN A 40 -42.05 -9.94 0.39
N ALA A 41 -41.75 -10.16 1.68
CA ALA A 41 -41.02 -9.19 2.46
C ALA A 41 -39.71 -8.88 1.73
N GLU A 42 -39.57 -7.67 1.23
CA GLU A 42 -38.29 -7.13 0.80
C GLU A 42 -37.37 -7.15 2.03
N SER A 43 -36.47 -8.12 2.09
CA SER A 43 -35.31 -8.04 2.96
C SER A 43 -34.47 -6.88 2.46
N GLY A 44 -34.63 -5.72 3.07
CA GLY A 44 -33.77 -4.57 2.88
C GLY A 44 -32.35 -4.96 3.23
N GLY A 45 -31.60 -5.47 2.27
CA GLY A 45 -30.15 -5.63 2.35
C GLY A 45 -29.57 -4.25 2.62
N ALA A 46 -28.94 -4.07 3.79
CA ALA A 46 -28.18 -2.87 4.06
C ALA A 46 -27.24 -2.62 2.87
N PRO A 47 -27.13 -1.39 2.36
CA PRO A 47 -26.26 -1.08 1.23
C PRO A 47 -24.85 -1.50 1.63
N THR A 48 -24.27 -2.45 0.91
CA THR A 48 -22.87 -2.84 1.08
C THR A 48 -22.05 -1.59 0.79
N ALA A 49 -21.45 -1.01 1.82
CA ALA A 49 -20.64 0.19 1.67
C ALA A 49 -19.58 -0.07 0.62
N ALA A 50 -19.64 0.67 -0.48
CA ALA A 50 -18.68 0.50 -1.58
C ALA A 50 -17.27 0.81 -1.05
N LEU A 51 -16.31 -0.06 -1.35
CA LEU A 51 -14.92 0.10 -0.93
C LEU A 51 -14.29 1.32 -1.62
N PRO A 52 -13.38 2.03 -0.95
CA PRO A 52 -12.68 3.15 -1.54
C PRO A 52 -11.82 2.67 -2.72
N HIS A 53 -11.72 3.51 -3.74
CA HIS A 53 -10.80 3.27 -4.85
C HIS A 53 -9.36 3.44 -4.34
N ARG A 54 -8.49 2.47 -4.63
CA ARG A 54 -7.11 2.39 -4.18
C ARG A 54 -6.16 2.61 -5.35
N ARG A 55 -5.29 3.64 -5.29
CA ARG A 55 -4.29 3.97 -6.31
C ARG A 55 -2.89 3.92 -5.72
N PHE A 56 -2.00 3.14 -6.34
CA PHE A 56 -0.60 3.04 -5.93
C PHE A 56 0.17 4.33 -6.22
N GLU A 57 0.98 4.77 -5.24
CA GLU A 57 1.74 6.01 -5.26
C GLU A 57 3.25 5.75 -5.19
N TYR A 58 3.89 5.62 -6.34
CA TYR A 58 5.31 5.23 -6.44
C TYR A 58 6.28 6.22 -5.79
N LYS A 59 5.98 7.53 -5.81
CA LYS A 59 6.83 8.58 -5.20
C LYS A 59 6.87 8.50 -3.67
N TYR A 60 5.92 7.80 -3.08
CA TYR A 60 5.80 7.59 -1.64
C TYR A 60 6.03 6.13 -1.27
N SER A 61 6.66 5.37 -2.17
CA SER A 61 6.87 3.93 -2.01
C SER A 61 8.29 3.53 -2.33
N PHE A 62 8.75 2.45 -1.69
CA PHE A 62 9.97 1.75 -2.08
C PHE A 62 9.81 0.24 -1.86
N LYS A 63 10.50 -0.54 -2.68
CA LYS A 63 10.53 -2.00 -2.57
C LYS A 63 11.73 -2.54 -3.33
N GLY A 64 12.44 -3.52 -2.74
CA GLY A 64 13.42 -4.32 -3.48
C GLY A 64 12.80 -5.22 -4.57
N PRO A 65 13.60 -5.75 -5.46
CA PRO A 65 15.02 -5.52 -5.68
C PRO A 65 15.33 -4.20 -6.40
N HIS A 66 16.62 -3.82 -6.45
CA HIS A 66 17.09 -2.58 -7.10
C HIS A 66 16.60 -1.29 -6.42
N LEU A 67 16.49 -1.32 -5.10
CA LEU A 67 15.98 -0.21 -4.29
C LEU A 67 16.89 1.03 -4.33
N VAL A 68 18.21 0.85 -4.42
CA VAL A 68 19.18 1.93 -4.44
C VAL A 68 19.69 2.22 -5.86
N GLN A 69 19.93 3.50 -6.14
CA GLN A 69 20.59 3.97 -7.36
C GLN A 69 22.12 3.77 -7.27
N PRO A 70 22.86 3.88 -8.38
CA PRO A 70 24.32 3.75 -8.37
C PRO A 70 25.05 4.71 -7.42
N ASP A 71 24.46 5.85 -7.11
CA ASP A 71 24.97 6.83 -6.14
C ASP A 71 24.64 6.50 -4.67
N GLY A 72 23.97 5.36 -4.41
CA GLY A 72 23.53 4.92 -3.07
C GLY A 72 22.24 5.58 -2.60
N SER A 73 21.63 6.46 -3.37
CA SER A 73 20.38 7.11 -2.98
C SER A 73 19.16 6.21 -3.20
N VAL A 74 18.11 6.44 -2.41
CA VAL A 74 16.79 5.83 -2.61
C VAL A 74 15.91 6.85 -3.34
N PRO A 75 15.32 6.50 -4.51
CA PRO A 75 14.45 7.42 -5.25
C PRO A 75 13.31 7.94 -4.38
N PHE A 76 13.09 9.25 -4.37
CA PHE A 76 12.03 9.96 -3.63
C PHE A 76 12.11 9.88 -2.10
N TRP A 77 13.14 9.24 -1.55
CA TRP A 77 13.36 9.09 -0.12
C TRP A 77 14.70 9.66 0.31
N VAL A 78 14.77 10.12 1.56
CA VAL A 78 16.01 10.52 2.23
C VAL A 78 16.21 9.60 3.43
N HIS A 79 17.42 9.11 3.61
CA HIS A 79 17.82 8.33 4.78
C HIS A 79 18.79 9.13 5.64
N THR A 80 18.71 8.92 6.95
CA THR A 80 19.52 9.64 7.96
C THR A 80 20.02 8.70 9.06
N GLY A 81 20.99 9.17 9.83
CA GLY A 81 21.55 8.41 10.94
C GLY A 81 22.27 7.13 10.48
N ASN A 82 21.99 6.04 11.15
CA ASN A 82 22.61 4.73 10.90
C ASN A 82 21.84 3.90 9.84
N ALA A 83 20.90 4.49 9.11
CA ALA A 83 20.17 3.79 8.07
C ALA A 83 21.06 3.43 6.88
N ILE A 84 21.03 2.17 6.46
CA ILE A 84 21.87 1.57 5.42
C ILE A 84 20.96 1.03 4.31
N PRO A 85 20.74 1.77 3.23
CA PRO A 85 20.04 1.25 2.07
C PRO A 85 20.87 0.20 1.32
N SER A 86 20.19 -0.83 0.82
CA SER A 86 20.76 -1.89 -0.02
C SER A 86 19.83 -2.18 -1.20
N ALA A 87 20.23 -3.11 -2.07
CA ALA A 87 19.40 -3.47 -3.22
C ALA A 87 18.02 -4.04 -2.84
N ASP A 88 17.93 -4.76 -1.73
CA ASP A 88 16.74 -5.53 -1.38
C ASP A 88 15.94 -4.95 -0.22
N GLN A 89 16.58 -4.13 0.63
CA GLN A 89 15.98 -3.59 1.85
C GLN A 89 16.73 -2.36 2.36
N ILE A 90 16.11 -1.64 3.28
CA ILE A 90 16.80 -0.60 4.06
C ILE A 90 16.92 -1.11 5.49
N ARG A 91 18.16 -1.29 5.96
CA ARG A 91 18.43 -1.53 7.38
C ARG A 91 18.37 -0.19 8.09
N ILE A 92 17.33 0.04 8.88
CA ILE A 92 17.15 1.31 9.61
C ILE A 92 18.18 1.41 10.73
N THR A 93 18.37 0.35 11.50
CA THR A 93 19.47 0.23 12.46
C THR A 93 20.08 -1.16 12.43
N PRO A 94 21.41 -1.28 12.45
CA PRO A 94 22.07 -2.56 12.70
C PRO A 94 21.94 -2.98 14.18
N SER A 95 22.11 -4.27 14.46
CA SER A 95 22.13 -4.83 15.82
C SER A 95 23.40 -4.45 16.58
N LEU A 96 23.58 -3.15 16.76
CA LEU A 96 24.62 -2.48 17.54
C LEU A 96 23.96 -1.56 18.55
N LYS A 97 24.62 -1.36 19.70
CA LYS A 97 24.09 -0.47 20.76
C LYS A 97 24.03 0.98 20.30
N SER A 98 23.04 1.71 20.82
CA SER A 98 22.89 3.17 20.67
C SER A 98 22.87 3.63 19.20
N GLN A 99 22.18 2.90 18.34
CA GLN A 99 21.96 3.29 16.94
C GLN A 99 20.63 3.99 16.77
N ARG A 100 20.57 4.93 15.84
CA ARG A 100 19.34 5.60 15.39
C ARG A 100 19.38 5.77 13.89
N GLY A 101 18.29 5.49 13.22
CA GLY A 101 18.18 5.68 11.80
C GLY A 101 16.76 5.99 11.39
N ALA A 102 16.61 6.66 10.26
CA ALA A 102 15.31 7.00 9.71
C ALA A 102 15.35 7.11 8.19
N VAL A 103 14.18 6.91 7.59
CA VAL A 103 13.93 7.11 6.16
C VAL A 103 12.63 7.88 6.01
N TRP A 104 12.65 8.96 5.23
CA TRP A 104 11.51 9.87 5.04
C TRP A 104 11.27 10.15 3.57
N THR A 105 10.03 10.35 3.18
CA THR A 105 9.70 10.86 1.83
C THR A 105 10.29 12.26 1.63
N LYS A 106 10.80 12.54 0.42
CA LYS A 106 11.35 13.88 0.08
C LYS A 106 10.26 14.95 -0.05
N SER A 107 9.04 14.54 -0.38
CA SER A 107 7.91 15.45 -0.60
C SER A 107 6.75 15.12 0.32
N LYS A 108 5.99 16.14 0.71
CA LYS A 108 4.72 15.96 1.42
C LYS A 108 3.69 15.29 0.53
N SER A 109 2.91 14.39 1.09
CA SER A 109 1.69 13.88 0.46
C SER A 109 0.55 14.89 0.69
N ILE A 110 -0.37 14.94 -0.27
CA ILE A 110 -1.59 15.75 -0.21
C ILE A 110 -2.85 14.87 -0.18
N PHE A 111 -2.69 13.59 0.15
CA PHE A 111 -3.79 12.63 0.12
C PHE A 111 -4.71 12.87 1.31
N GLU A 112 -5.99 13.04 1.05
CA GLU A 112 -7.02 13.13 2.09
C GLU A 112 -7.11 11.83 2.87
N TYR A 113 -7.08 10.70 2.14
CA TYR A 113 -7.09 9.35 2.68
C TYR A 113 -5.99 8.51 2.06
N TRP A 114 -5.41 7.62 2.84
CA TRP A 114 -4.27 6.83 2.41
C TRP A 114 -4.20 5.47 3.11
N GLU A 115 -3.51 4.56 2.48
CA GLU A 115 -3.12 3.28 3.04
C GLU A 115 -1.62 3.09 2.82
N ILE A 116 -0.94 2.58 3.84
CA ILE A 116 0.44 2.13 3.73
C ILE A 116 0.54 0.66 4.11
N GLU A 117 1.38 -0.07 3.37
CA GLU A 117 1.79 -1.43 3.69
C GLU A 117 3.29 -1.46 3.91
N VAL A 118 3.70 -1.79 5.12
CA VAL A 118 5.10 -1.90 5.49
C VAL A 118 5.45 -3.37 5.69
N THR A 119 6.51 -3.84 5.01
CA THR A 119 7.06 -5.18 5.22
C THR A 119 8.42 -5.06 5.86
N PHE A 120 8.62 -5.67 7.02
CA PHE A 120 9.84 -5.52 7.79
C PHE A 120 10.24 -6.80 8.53
N ARG A 121 11.48 -6.82 9.03
CA ARG A 121 12.01 -7.82 9.94
C ARG A 121 12.67 -7.13 11.12
N VAL A 122 12.43 -7.65 12.31
CA VAL A 122 13.18 -7.31 13.51
C VAL A 122 13.89 -8.56 13.99
N THR A 123 15.22 -8.55 13.97
CA THR A 123 16.01 -9.74 14.27
C THR A 123 17.12 -9.45 15.28
N GLY A 124 17.23 -10.30 16.28
CA GLY A 124 18.26 -10.19 17.30
C GLY A 124 18.56 -11.52 17.98
N ARG A 125 19.77 -11.61 18.53
CA ARG A 125 20.25 -12.86 19.21
C ARG A 125 19.68 -13.01 20.61
N GLY A 126 19.33 -11.89 21.28
CA GLY A 126 18.81 -11.90 22.64
C GLY A 126 17.35 -12.34 22.73
N ARG A 127 16.94 -12.83 23.90
CA ARG A 127 15.53 -13.10 24.21
C ARG A 127 14.71 -11.81 24.30
N VAL A 128 15.33 -10.73 24.74
CA VAL A 128 14.74 -9.39 24.85
C VAL A 128 15.27 -8.54 23.71
N GLY A 129 14.38 -7.88 23.00
CA GLY A 129 14.70 -6.94 21.94
C GLY A 129 14.89 -5.52 22.45
N ALA A 130 15.41 -4.64 21.63
CA ALA A 130 15.40 -3.20 21.90
C ALA A 130 15.78 -2.39 20.65
N ASP A 131 15.32 -1.15 20.53
CA ASP A 131 14.19 -0.61 21.28
C ASP A 131 12.91 -0.88 20.48
N GLY A 132 12.98 -0.74 19.15
CA GLY A 132 11.89 -0.96 18.21
C GLY A 132 11.98 -0.04 17.00
N LEU A 133 10.91 -0.04 16.22
CA LEU A 133 10.76 0.80 15.02
C LEU A 133 9.43 1.57 15.07
N ALA A 134 9.37 2.67 14.33
CA ALA A 134 8.18 3.51 14.23
C ALA A 134 7.84 3.82 12.77
N VAL A 135 6.56 3.77 12.44
CA VAL A 135 5.99 4.23 11.17
C VAL A 135 5.28 5.56 11.41
N TRP A 136 5.51 6.53 10.53
CA TRP A 136 5.11 7.91 10.72
C TRP A 136 4.27 8.47 9.58
N TYR A 137 3.31 9.32 9.94
CA TYR A 137 2.75 10.36 9.08
C TYR A 137 2.73 11.68 9.85
N THR A 138 3.56 12.64 9.43
CA THR A 138 3.78 13.88 10.18
C THR A 138 3.89 15.11 9.27
N GLU A 139 3.52 16.28 9.78
CA GLU A 139 3.56 17.55 9.04
C GLU A 139 4.98 17.94 8.60
N GLY A 140 6.00 17.65 9.42
CA GLY A 140 7.42 17.82 9.12
C GLY A 140 8.13 16.50 9.01
N GLN A 141 9.24 16.45 8.26
CA GLN A 141 10.15 15.30 8.35
C GLN A 141 10.71 15.21 9.77
N GLY A 142 10.77 14.00 10.33
CA GLY A 142 11.36 13.78 11.64
C GLY A 142 12.86 14.05 11.61
N LEU A 143 13.32 14.86 12.57
CA LEU A 143 14.74 15.00 12.87
C LEU A 143 15.20 13.82 13.73
N ASP A 144 16.51 13.59 13.82
CA ASP A 144 17.08 12.62 14.75
C ASP A 144 16.67 12.93 16.20
N GLY A 145 16.28 11.89 16.94
CA GLY A 145 15.81 12.08 18.30
C GLY A 145 15.53 10.77 19.05
N PRO A 146 15.00 10.90 20.28
CA PRO A 146 14.87 9.77 21.19
C PRO A 146 13.69 8.83 20.86
N VAL A 147 12.68 9.28 20.10
CA VAL A 147 11.47 8.48 19.87
C VAL A 147 11.69 7.54 18.70
N PHE A 148 12.15 6.33 18.95
CA PHE A 148 12.48 5.31 17.93
C PHE A 148 13.31 5.89 16.77
N GLY A 149 14.30 6.77 17.08
CA GLY A 149 15.15 7.41 16.08
C GLY A 149 14.60 8.71 15.47
N ALA A 150 13.43 9.19 15.89
CA ALA A 150 12.87 10.47 15.50
C ALA A 150 12.72 11.42 16.71
N ALA A 151 12.54 12.71 16.43
CA ALA A 151 12.39 13.74 17.44
C ALA A 151 11.03 13.65 18.15
N ASP A 152 11.01 14.12 19.40
CA ASP A 152 9.77 14.47 20.11
C ASP A 152 8.98 15.59 19.41
N ASN A 153 7.80 15.86 19.91
CA ASN A 153 6.97 16.99 19.50
C ASN A 153 6.58 16.98 17.99
N TRP A 154 6.37 15.79 17.42
CA TRP A 154 5.85 15.70 16.06
C TRP A 154 4.39 16.19 15.97
N ASN A 155 3.99 16.69 14.82
CA ASN A 155 2.59 16.94 14.49
C ASN A 155 2.08 15.87 13.51
N GLY A 156 1.18 14.99 13.98
CA GLY A 156 0.69 13.85 13.22
C GLY A 156 0.57 12.58 14.05
N VAL A 157 0.87 11.44 13.48
CA VAL A 157 0.75 10.12 14.12
C VAL A 157 2.04 9.32 14.01
N GLY A 158 2.42 8.66 15.12
CA GLY A 158 3.40 7.60 15.18
C GLY A 158 2.73 6.26 15.49
N ILE A 159 3.12 5.21 14.78
CA ILE A 159 2.75 3.82 15.04
C ILE A 159 4.04 3.11 15.46
N PHE A 160 4.15 2.79 16.73
CA PHE A 160 5.34 2.25 17.36
C PHE A 160 5.26 0.73 17.48
N PHE A 161 6.25 0.05 16.94
CA PHE A 161 6.50 -1.37 17.13
C PHE A 161 7.56 -1.48 18.21
N ASP A 162 7.13 -1.42 19.45
CA ASP A 162 7.95 -1.38 20.63
C ASP A 162 8.29 -2.81 21.09
N SER A 163 9.57 -3.14 21.14
CA SER A 163 10.06 -4.47 21.52
C SER A 163 10.67 -4.52 22.92
N PHE A 164 10.86 -3.37 23.58
CA PHE A 164 11.47 -3.28 24.88
C PHE A 164 10.47 -2.77 25.93
N ASP A 165 10.37 -3.48 27.04
CA ASP A 165 9.47 -3.19 28.15
C ASP A 165 10.19 -2.27 29.17
N ASN A 166 9.95 -0.94 29.07
CA ASN A 166 10.56 0.05 29.96
C ASN A 166 9.83 0.12 31.30
N ASP A 167 8.53 -0.16 31.33
CA ASP A 167 7.69 -0.04 32.52
C ASP A 167 7.55 -1.34 33.34
N ALA A 168 8.21 -2.41 32.92
CA ALA A 168 8.22 -3.74 33.53
C ALA A 168 6.83 -4.42 33.64
N LYS A 169 5.83 -3.97 32.89
CA LYS A 169 4.48 -4.57 32.89
C LYS A 169 4.38 -5.85 32.10
N LYS A 170 5.43 -6.22 31.36
CA LYS A 170 5.51 -7.43 30.51
C LYS A 170 4.44 -7.46 29.41
N ASN A 171 4.15 -6.30 28.84
CA ASN A 171 3.18 -6.11 27.78
C ASN A 171 3.84 -5.84 26.40
N ASN A 172 5.15 -5.94 26.29
CA ASN A 172 5.93 -5.84 25.07
C ASN A 172 6.36 -7.25 24.57
N PRO A 173 6.52 -7.48 23.27
CA PRO A 173 6.36 -6.52 22.17
C PRO A 173 4.92 -6.06 21.95
N ALA A 174 4.76 -4.78 21.64
CA ALA A 174 3.47 -4.14 21.43
C ALA A 174 3.48 -3.21 20.21
N VAL A 175 2.30 -3.00 19.63
CA VAL A 175 2.06 -1.96 18.63
C VAL A 175 1.23 -0.87 19.28
N ILE A 176 1.72 0.36 19.27
CA ILE A 176 1.15 1.48 20.01
C ILE A 176 0.92 2.64 19.04
N VAL A 177 -0.25 3.25 19.08
CA VAL A 177 -0.60 4.43 18.27
C VAL A 177 -0.60 5.67 19.14
N VAL A 178 0.23 6.64 18.79
CA VAL A 178 0.30 7.93 19.50
C VAL A 178 0.12 9.08 18.50
N GLY A 179 -0.92 9.88 18.73
CA GLY A 179 -1.12 11.15 18.05
C GLY A 179 -0.45 12.29 18.82
N ASN A 180 0.13 13.27 18.10
CA ASN A 180 0.73 14.44 18.70
C ASN A 180 0.42 15.68 17.84
N ASN A 181 0.25 16.81 18.49
CA ASN A 181 -0.01 18.10 17.88
C ASN A 181 1.21 19.05 17.93
N GLY A 182 2.39 18.49 18.08
CA GLY A 182 3.63 19.24 18.18
C GLY A 182 3.99 19.75 19.59
N LYS A 183 3.29 19.30 20.64
CA LYS A 183 3.45 19.82 22.01
C LYS A 183 3.77 18.77 23.07
N LEU A 184 3.56 17.49 22.76
CA LEU A 184 3.77 16.42 23.74
C LEU A 184 5.15 15.79 23.58
N ASN A 185 5.85 15.60 24.69
CA ASN A 185 7.02 14.74 24.76
C ASN A 185 6.56 13.29 24.95
N TYR A 186 7.24 12.36 24.29
CA TYR A 186 6.92 10.95 24.43
C TYR A 186 7.30 10.41 25.82
N ASP A 187 6.39 9.67 26.42
CA ASP A 187 6.58 9.08 27.74
C ASP A 187 7.33 7.74 27.64
N HIS A 188 8.66 7.82 27.53
CA HIS A 188 9.53 6.64 27.44
C HIS A 188 9.46 5.73 28.66
N GLN A 189 9.18 6.26 29.85
CA GLN A 189 9.16 5.47 31.08
C GLN A 189 7.97 4.51 31.15
N ASN A 190 6.89 4.87 30.54
CA ASN A 190 5.66 4.08 30.50
C ASN A 190 5.36 3.51 29.09
N ASP A 191 6.37 3.38 28.23
CA ASP A 191 6.22 2.87 26.84
C ASP A 191 5.11 3.59 26.05
N GLY A 192 4.93 4.90 26.32
CA GLY A 192 3.87 5.68 25.71
C GLY A 192 2.44 5.27 26.12
N SER A 193 2.26 4.34 27.05
CA SER A 193 0.95 3.80 27.43
C SER A 193 -0.04 4.87 27.93
N THR A 194 0.50 5.94 28.57
CA THR A 194 -0.30 7.09 29.02
C THR A 194 -0.80 8.00 27.89
N GLN A 195 -0.20 7.89 26.71
CA GLN A 195 -0.45 8.71 25.52
C GLN A 195 -1.07 7.89 24.39
N ALA A 196 -1.16 6.58 24.55
CA ALA A 196 -1.66 5.66 23.54
C ALA A 196 -3.13 5.92 23.23
N LEU A 197 -3.45 6.17 21.96
CA LEU A 197 -4.82 6.25 21.46
C LEU A 197 -5.41 4.86 21.24
N ALA A 198 -4.58 3.90 20.88
CA ALA A 198 -4.91 2.47 20.76
C ALA A 198 -3.62 1.66 20.79
N SER A 199 -3.72 0.38 21.16
CA SER A 199 -2.59 -0.55 21.15
C SER A 199 -3.05 -1.99 20.98
N CYS A 200 -2.11 -2.86 20.56
CA CYS A 200 -2.28 -4.30 20.62
C CYS A 200 -0.95 -4.98 20.93
N GLN A 201 -0.99 -6.09 21.67
CA GLN A 201 0.17 -6.94 21.85
C GLN A 201 0.38 -7.81 20.61
N ARG A 202 1.56 -7.71 19.99
CA ARG A 202 1.95 -8.56 18.85
C ARG A 202 3.46 -8.80 18.91
N ASP A 203 3.85 -10.05 18.97
CA ASP A 203 5.25 -10.41 18.87
C ASP A 203 5.68 -10.45 17.40
N PHE A 204 6.50 -9.48 17.00
CA PHE A 204 7.00 -9.28 15.63
C PHE A 204 8.50 -9.59 15.49
N ARG A 205 9.19 -10.01 16.58
CA ARG A 205 10.63 -10.32 16.56
C ARG A 205 10.90 -11.75 16.12
N ASN A 206 12.03 -11.93 15.40
CA ASN A 206 12.58 -13.24 15.03
C ASN A 206 11.55 -14.16 14.36
N LYS A 207 10.69 -13.61 13.52
CA LYS A 207 9.65 -14.39 12.82
C LYS A 207 10.22 -15.15 11.62
N PRO A 208 9.67 -16.32 11.28
CA PRO A 208 10.11 -17.10 10.12
C PRO A 208 9.91 -16.34 8.80
N TYR A 209 8.83 -15.57 8.70
CA TYR A 209 8.54 -14.72 7.53
C TYR A 209 8.56 -13.23 7.91
N PRO A 210 8.72 -12.32 6.93
CA PRO A 210 8.62 -10.88 7.20
C PRO A 210 7.26 -10.51 7.79
N VAL A 211 7.28 -9.68 8.81
CA VAL A 211 6.08 -9.06 9.37
C VAL A 211 5.54 -8.02 8.39
N ARG A 212 4.22 -7.89 8.30
CA ARG A 212 3.55 -6.87 7.49
C ARG A 212 2.58 -6.10 8.34
N ALA A 213 2.66 -4.80 8.23
CA ALA A 213 1.69 -3.88 8.83
C ALA A 213 0.96 -3.14 7.72
N LYS A 214 -0.36 -3.14 7.79
CA LYS A 214 -1.23 -2.34 6.93
C LYS A 214 -1.87 -1.27 7.80
N VAL A 215 -1.62 -0.01 7.47
CA VAL A 215 -2.17 1.16 8.17
C VAL A 215 -3.08 1.90 7.21
N ILE A 216 -4.34 2.05 7.57
CA ILE A 216 -5.37 2.65 6.73
C ILE A 216 -5.91 3.89 7.43
N TYR A 217 -5.76 5.05 6.81
CA TYR A 217 -6.42 6.27 7.25
C TYR A 217 -7.52 6.65 6.27
N TYR A 218 -8.76 6.52 6.73
CA TYR A 218 -9.94 6.77 5.92
C TYR A 218 -11.06 7.38 6.75
N GLN A 219 -11.65 8.50 6.29
CA GLN A 219 -12.75 9.19 6.96
C GLN A 219 -12.50 9.41 8.47
N LYS A 220 -11.34 10.01 8.81
CA LYS A 220 -10.90 10.27 10.19
C LYS A 220 -10.77 9.02 11.07
N THR A 221 -10.68 7.86 10.48
CA THR A 221 -10.44 6.59 11.18
C THR A 221 -9.08 6.03 10.76
N LEU A 222 -8.23 5.75 11.72
CA LEU A 222 -6.98 5.04 11.53
C LEU A 222 -7.17 3.59 11.96
N SER A 223 -6.91 2.65 11.07
CA SER A 223 -7.00 1.21 11.34
C SER A 223 -5.65 0.53 11.08
N ILE A 224 -5.26 -0.38 11.94
CA ILE A 224 -4.02 -1.14 11.82
C ILE A 224 -4.33 -2.63 11.79
N LEU A 225 -3.81 -3.29 10.76
CA LEU A 225 -3.84 -4.74 10.60
C LEU A 225 -2.40 -5.25 10.53
N ILE A 226 -2.16 -6.43 11.09
CA ILE A 226 -0.81 -7.02 11.19
C ILE A 226 -0.86 -8.46 10.73
N ASN A 227 0.05 -8.79 9.82
CA ASN A 227 0.50 -10.15 9.60
C ASN A 227 1.81 -10.34 10.36
N ASN A 228 1.80 -11.10 11.42
CA ASN A 228 2.93 -11.21 12.35
C ASN A 228 4.04 -12.18 11.90
N GLY A 229 4.04 -12.59 10.63
CA GLY A 229 5.12 -13.36 10.01
C GLY A 229 5.21 -14.83 10.43
N PHE A 230 4.13 -15.43 10.89
CA PHE A 230 4.06 -16.87 11.15
C PHE A 230 3.74 -17.70 9.90
N THR A 231 3.08 -17.11 8.91
CA THR A 231 2.69 -17.77 7.67
C THR A 231 3.34 -17.13 6.44
N PRO A 232 3.55 -17.88 5.35
CA PRO A 232 4.01 -17.34 4.09
C PRO A 232 2.92 -16.53 3.37
N ASP A 233 1.65 -16.66 3.77
CA ASP A 233 0.52 -15.96 3.17
C ASP A 233 0.66 -14.45 3.45
N ARG A 234 0.66 -13.67 2.39
CA ARG A 234 0.86 -12.22 2.47
C ARG A 234 -0.40 -11.48 2.87
N GLU A 235 -1.55 -12.06 2.67
CA GLU A 235 -2.87 -11.45 2.94
C GLU A 235 -3.47 -11.92 4.27
N ASP A 236 -2.76 -12.75 5.04
CA ASP A 236 -3.18 -13.22 6.37
C ASP A 236 -3.00 -12.11 7.42
N TYR A 237 -3.88 -11.11 7.34
CA TYR A 237 -3.88 -9.97 8.25
C TYR A 237 -4.88 -10.16 9.39
N GLU A 238 -4.43 -9.91 10.60
CA GLU A 238 -5.27 -9.81 11.79
C GLU A 238 -5.48 -8.35 12.20
N PHE A 239 -6.65 -8.04 12.70
CA PHE A 239 -6.93 -6.73 13.28
C PHE A 239 -6.05 -6.50 14.52
N CYS A 240 -5.46 -5.29 14.62
CA CYS A 240 -4.64 -4.88 15.77
C CYS A 240 -5.28 -3.72 16.53
N ALA A 241 -5.46 -2.58 15.88
CA ALA A 241 -5.89 -1.37 16.55
C ALA A 241 -6.74 -0.48 15.64
N LYS A 242 -7.62 0.33 16.25
CA LYS A 242 -8.43 1.33 15.56
C LYS A 242 -8.53 2.60 16.41
N VAL A 243 -8.38 3.76 15.77
CA VAL A 243 -8.59 5.07 16.37
C VAL A 243 -9.63 5.82 15.52
N GLU A 244 -10.73 6.20 16.12
CA GLU A 244 -11.79 6.97 15.49
C GLU A 244 -11.63 8.47 15.77
N ASN A 245 -12.22 9.30 14.93
CA ASN A 245 -12.19 10.76 15.03
C ASN A 245 -10.77 11.36 15.03
N MET A 246 -9.80 10.65 14.45
CA MET A 246 -8.43 11.14 14.31
C MET A 246 -8.36 12.19 13.22
N VAL A 247 -7.81 13.36 13.55
CA VAL A 247 -7.54 14.43 12.59
C VAL A 247 -6.03 14.52 12.38
N LEU A 248 -5.60 14.27 11.15
CA LEU A 248 -4.19 14.36 10.76
C LEU A 248 -3.94 15.65 9.97
N PRO A 249 -2.68 16.13 9.90
CA PRO A 249 -2.31 17.23 9.03
C PRO A 249 -2.73 16.94 7.59
N PRO A 250 -3.28 17.93 6.86
CA PRO A 250 -3.77 17.75 5.48
C PRO A 250 -2.65 17.46 4.49
N GLN A 251 -1.41 17.76 4.86
CA GLN A 251 -0.20 17.45 4.12
C GLN A 251 0.85 16.91 5.08
N GLY A 252 1.50 15.82 4.73
CA GLY A 252 2.47 15.21 5.61
C GLY A 252 3.50 14.34 4.88
N TYR A 253 4.56 14.07 5.59
CA TYR A 253 5.60 13.12 5.17
C TYR A 253 5.31 11.74 5.73
N PHE A 254 5.55 10.73 4.92
CA PHE A 254 5.66 9.36 5.41
C PHE A 254 7.10 9.08 5.84
N GLY A 255 7.26 8.36 6.92
CA GLY A 255 8.57 7.97 7.42
C GLY A 255 8.55 6.63 8.11
N ILE A 256 9.75 6.08 8.28
CA ILE A 256 10.02 4.95 9.15
C ILE A 256 11.36 5.17 9.83
N SER A 257 11.41 4.90 11.13
CA SER A 257 12.62 5.08 11.94
C SER A 257 12.77 3.94 12.93
N ALA A 258 13.96 3.79 13.48
CA ALA A 258 14.24 2.80 14.51
C ALA A 258 15.35 3.28 15.42
N ALA A 259 15.39 2.74 16.64
CA ALA A 259 16.46 2.96 17.59
C ALA A 259 16.87 1.65 18.27
N THR A 260 18.09 1.63 18.79
CA THR A 260 18.61 0.60 19.69
C THR A 260 19.22 1.26 20.92
N GLY A 261 19.08 0.63 22.07
CA GLY A 261 19.61 1.11 23.34
C GLY A 261 20.79 0.32 23.84
N GLY A 262 20.72 -0.13 25.09
CA GLY A 262 21.69 -1.06 25.70
C GLY A 262 21.61 -2.47 25.11
N LEU A 263 20.43 -2.88 24.65
CA LEU A 263 20.18 -4.03 23.82
C LEU A 263 19.98 -3.58 22.36
N ALA A 264 20.04 -4.50 21.40
CA ALA A 264 20.00 -4.12 20.00
C ALA A 264 19.45 -5.25 19.11
N ASP A 265 18.59 -4.87 18.17
CA ASP A 265 18.12 -5.68 17.07
C ASP A 265 18.47 -5.04 15.72
N ASP A 266 18.57 -5.85 14.68
CA ASP A 266 18.52 -5.36 13.30
C ASP A 266 17.07 -4.99 12.97
N HIS A 267 16.84 -3.79 12.44
CA HIS A 267 15.54 -3.34 11.96
C HIS A 267 15.61 -3.17 10.44
N ASP A 268 15.12 -4.16 9.70
CA ASP A 268 15.18 -4.21 8.23
C ASP A 268 13.80 -3.96 7.62
N VAL A 269 13.71 -2.98 6.73
CA VAL A 269 12.49 -2.67 5.97
C VAL A 269 12.65 -3.12 4.53
N LEU A 270 11.84 -4.09 4.10
CA LEU A 270 11.89 -4.70 2.78
C LEU A 270 11.05 -3.90 1.77
N SER A 271 9.95 -3.32 2.24
CA SER A 271 9.11 -2.45 1.42
C SER A 271 8.27 -1.50 2.27
N PHE A 272 7.99 -0.34 1.71
CA PHE A 272 7.02 0.63 2.18
C PHE A 272 6.17 1.02 0.97
N LEU A 273 4.92 0.59 0.91
CA LEU A 273 4.03 0.83 -0.20
C LEU A 273 2.92 1.77 0.23
N THR A 274 2.69 2.81 -0.55
CA THR A 274 1.68 3.84 -0.27
C THR A 274 0.62 3.84 -1.34
N PHE A 275 -0.63 3.95 -0.92
CA PHE A 275 -1.79 4.03 -1.79
C PHE A 275 -2.64 5.24 -1.38
N GLN A 276 -3.03 6.03 -2.37
CA GLN A 276 -4.07 7.02 -2.19
C GLN A 276 -5.43 6.31 -2.20
N LEU A 277 -6.28 6.66 -1.26
CA LEU A 277 -7.66 6.20 -1.20
C LEU A 277 -8.60 7.33 -1.65
N THR A 278 -9.62 6.99 -2.44
CA THR A 278 -10.63 7.92 -2.91
C THR A 278 -12.01 7.34 -2.64
N GLU A 279 -12.93 8.17 -2.18
CA GLU A 279 -14.31 7.74 -1.93
C GLU A 279 -14.97 7.17 -3.20
N PRO A 280 -15.83 6.16 -3.04
CA PRO A 280 -16.61 5.64 -4.16
C PRO A 280 -17.40 6.76 -4.83
N GLY A 281 -17.30 6.88 -6.16
CA GLY A 281 -17.96 7.92 -6.94
C GLY A 281 -17.25 9.27 -7.03
N LYS A 282 -16.25 9.55 -6.21
CA LYS A 282 -15.33 10.68 -6.42
C LYS A 282 -14.24 10.27 -7.42
N MET A 283 -14.46 10.49 -8.70
CA MET A 283 -13.35 10.51 -9.67
C MET A 283 -12.54 11.78 -9.41
N THR A 284 -11.23 11.64 -9.22
CA THR A 284 -10.34 12.81 -9.15
C THR A 284 -10.49 13.64 -10.43
N GLU A 285 -10.54 14.96 -10.33
CA GLU A 285 -10.63 15.88 -11.49
C GLU A 285 -9.53 15.60 -12.52
N SER A 286 -8.36 15.14 -12.10
CA SER A 286 -7.27 14.70 -12.97
C SER A 286 -7.63 13.51 -13.86
N ALA A 287 -8.44 12.56 -13.40
CA ALA A 287 -8.89 11.44 -14.23
C ALA A 287 -10.04 11.86 -15.17
N ARG A 288 -10.83 12.87 -14.78
CA ARG A 288 -11.84 13.47 -15.67
C ARG A 288 -11.19 14.27 -16.80
N SER A 289 -10.20 15.14 -16.48
CA SER A 289 -9.53 15.95 -17.51
C SER A 289 -8.80 15.08 -18.54
N SER A 290 -8.11 14.02 -18.12
CA SER A 290 -7.45 13.12 -19.07
C SER A 290 -8.44 12.29 -19.91
N SER A 291 -9.58 11.90 -19.39
CA SER A 291 -10.61 11.22 -20.20
C SER A 291 -11.35 12.18 -21.12
N GLU A 292 -11.59 13.43 -20.72
CA GLU A 292 -12.16 14.49 -21.57
C GLU A 292 -11.18 14.93 -22.65
N GLU A 293 -9.88 15.04 -22.35
CA GLU A 293 -8.84 15.35 -23.33
C GLU A 293 -8.67 14.23 -24.38
N ILE A 294 -8.74 12.97 -23.96
CA ILE A 294 -8.73 11.81 -24.88
C ILE A 294 -10.01 11.81 -25.74
N LEU A 295 -11.17 12.07 -25.17
CA LEU A 295 -12.44 12.15 -25.90
C LEU A 295 -12.46 13.32 -26.90
N LEU A 296 -11.95 14.49 -26.53
CA LEU A 296 -11.79 15.64 -27.42
C LEU A 296 -10.80 15.35 -28.55
N THR A 297 -9.68 14.70 -28.25
CA THR A 297 -8.67 14.34 -29.24
C THR A 297 -9.22 13.30 -30.24
N VAL A 298 -9.95 12.30 -29.77
CA VAL A 298 -10.62 11.32 -30.63
C VAL A 298 -11.74 11.97 -31.46
N SER A 299 -12.51 12.90 -30.89
CA SER A 299 -13.56 13.64 -31.61
C SER A 299 -13.01 14.58 -32.68
N LEU A 300 -11.86 15.23 -32.42
CA LEU A 300 -11.17 16.07 -33.40
C LEU A 300 -10.56 15.27 -34.56
N LEU A 301 -10.18 14.01 -34.31
CA LEU A 301 -9.70 13.10 -35.35
C LEU A 301 -10.83 12.48 -36.17
N CYS A 302 -12.09 12.61 -35.75
CA CYS A 302 -13.29 12.10 -36.42
C CYS A 302 -14.15 13.19 -37.08
N ILE A 303 -13.63 14.41 -37.34
CA ILE A 303 -14.34 15.39 -38.16
C ILE A 303 -14.32 14.87 -39.61
N PRO A 304 -15.47 14.51 -40.19
CA PRO A 304 -15.49 14.18 -41.61
C PRO A 304 -15.26 15.46 -42.40
N GLU A 305 -14.13 15.54 -43.12
CA GLU A 305 -13.98 16.55 -44.16
C GLU A 305 -15.17 16.38 -45.14
N VAL A 306 -16.05 17.37 -45.13
CA VAL A 306 -17.10 17.54 -46.13
C VAL A 306 -16.42 18.02 -47.41
N HIS A 307 -15.74 17.13 -48.10
CA HIS A 307 -15.55 17.14 -49.59
C HIS A 307 -15.00 15.77 -49.97
N GLY A 308 -15.80 15.11 -50.76
CA GLY A 308 -15.65 13.73 -51.17
C GLY A 308 -14.25 13.35 -51.61
N LYS A 309 -13.78 12.25 -51.06
CA LYS A 309 -13.09 11.13 -51.67
C LYS A 309 -12.41 10.26 -50.60
N HIS A 310 -12.79 8.99 -50.64
CA HIS A 310 -12.07 7.83 -50.13
C HIS A 310 -11.65 7.81 -48.64
N CYS A 311 -12.48 7.16 -47.87
CA CYS A 311 -12.11 6.55 -46.62
C CYS A 311 -11.06 5.44 -46.88
N THR A 312 -9.80 5.71 -46.72
CA THR A 312 -8.77 4.68 -46.70
C THR A 312 -8.76 4.04 -45.34
N THR A 313 -9.31 2.84 -45.26
CA THR A 313 -9.17 1.96 -44.11
C THR A 313 -7.68 1.69 -43.90
N TRP A 314 -7.15 2.22 -42.82
CA TRP A 314 -5.83 1.81 -42.30
C TRP A 314 -5.92 0.35 -41.86
N ARG A 315 -5.49 -0.58 -42.71
CA ARG A 315 -5.21 -1.95 -42.31
C ARG A 315 -3.99 -1.88 -41.37
N ARG A 316 -4.13 -2.38 -40.16
CA ARG A 316 -3.04 -2.69 -39.27
C ARG A 316 -2.00 -3.55 -40.02
N GLY A 317 -0.89 -2.97 -40.36
CA GLY A 317 0.31 -3.72 -40.75
C GLY A 317 0.79 -4.51 -39.53
N LYS A 318 0.92 -5.81 -39.73
CA LYS A 318 1.61 -6.69 -38.79
C LYS A 318 3.10 -6.39 -38.87
N GLU A 319 3.66 -5.73 -37.87
CA GLU A 319 5.05 -5.92 -37.52
C GLU A 319 5.12 -6.22 -36.00
N PRO A 320 5.89 -7.23 -35.60
CA PRO A 320 6.05 -7.54 -34.19
C PRO A 320 6.92 -6.47 -33.55
N PHE A 321 6.36 -5.71 -32.61
CA PHE A 321 7.15 -4.92 -31.69
C PHE A 321 7.97 -5.87 -30.83
N SER A 322 9.27 -5.91 -31.05
CA SER A 322 10.21 -6.51 -30.12
C SER A 322 10.28 -5.60 -28.91
N VAL A 323 9.83 -6.11 -27.77
CA VAL A 323 10.03 -5.48 -26.47
C VAL A 323 11.43 -5.84 -26.02
N GLU A 324 12.43 -5.15 -26.57
CA GLU A 324 13.74 -5.05 -25.97
C GLU A 324 13.92 -3.61 -25.49
N ASN A 325 14.19 -3.49 -24.17
CA ASN A 325 14.60 -2.27 -23.48
C ASN A 325 13.51 -1.20 -23.23
N ALA A 326 12.58 -1.52 -22.35
CA ALA A 326 12.03 -0.53 -21.45
C ALA A 326 12.51 -0.85 -20.04
N SER A 327 13.74 -0.48 -19.73
CA SER A 327 14.19 -0.17 -18.37
C SER A 327 13.42 1.05 -17.95
N ILE A 328 12.33 0.86 -17.22
CA ILE A 328 11.64 1.94 -16.51
C ILE A 328 11.95 1.73 -15.04
N PHE A 329 12.73 2.66 -14.56
CA PHE A 329 13.15 2.95 -13.19
C PHE A 329 11.98 2.97 -12.19
#